data_32b9cd2c66317d3546c5e1e09881bbf4
#
_entry.id   32b9cd2c66317d3546c5e1e09881bbf4
#
_cell.length_a   1.000
_cell.length_b   1.000
_cell.length_c   1.000
_cell.angle_alpha   90.00
_cell.angle_beta   90.00
_cell.angle_gamma   90.00
#
_symmetry.space_group_name_H-M   'P 1'
#
loop_
_entity.id
_entity.type
_entity.pdbx_description
1 polymer ?
#
loop_
_entity_poly.entity_id
_entity_poly.type
_entity_poly.pdbx_seq_one_letter_code
_entity_poly.pdbx_strand_id
1 'polypeptide(L)'
;MENARTELLEALEDKAELKCAKITFGYSYGGEDKPTYRLKVGYSKDDLETFLNSINFEYDSGFGGQELFGTLWLKDGTWLSRGEYDGSEWWEHNSLPEIPNDII
;
A
#
# COMPACT_ATOMS: atom_id res chain seq x y z
N MET A 1 -0.73 0.93 17.93
CA MET A 1 -0.73 -0.03 16.81
C MET A 1 -1.67 0.39 15.70
N GLU A 2 -1.29 0.17 14.48
CA GLU A 2 -2.13 0.43 13.31
C GLU A 2 -2.72 -0.87 12.77
N ASN A 3 -3.97 -0.81 12.28
CA ASN A 3 -4.57 -1.91 11.53
C ASN A 3 -4.33 -1.67 10.05
N ALA A 4 -3.67 -2.61 9.37
CA ALA A 4 -3.27 -2.44 7.97
C ALA A 4 -4.46 -2.22 7.03
N ARG A 5 -5.58 -2.91 7.25
CA ARG A 5 -6.80 -2.73 6.46
C ARG A 5 -7.40 -1.34 6.66
N THR A 6 -7.55 -0.91 7.90
CA THR A 6 -8.11 0.40 8.23
C THR A 6 -7.25 1.52 7.65
N GLU A 7 -5.94 1.42 7.80
CA GLU A 7 -5.01 2.41 7.28
C GLU A 7 -5.11 2.53 5.76
N LEU A 8 -5.19 1.39 5.07
CA LEU A 8 -5.33 1.37 3.62
C LEU A 8 -6.65 2.02 3.18
N LEU A 9 -7.75 1.67 3.81
CA LEU A 9 -9.07 2.24 3.46
C LEU A 9 -9.11 3.74 3.71
N GLU A 10 -8.52 4.22 4.78
CA GLU A 10 -8.42 5.65 5.07
C GLU A 10 -7.56 6.37 4.02
N ALA A 11 -6.47 5.75 3.58
CA ALA A 11 -5.60 6.32 2.57
C ALA A 11 -6.30 6.45 1.21
N LEU A 12 -7.27 5.59 0.92
CA LEU A 12 -8.02 5.59 -0.34
C LEU A 12 -9.30 6.43 -0.31
N GLU A 13 -9.69 6.94 0.86
CA GLU A 13 -11.02 7.53 1.09
C GLU A 13 -11.41 8.62 0.09
N ASP A 14 -10.46 9.51 -0.26
CA ASP A 14 -10.70 10.64 -1.17
C ASP A 14 -9.99 10.48 -2.51
N LYS A 15 -9.65 9.25 -2.89
CA LYS A 15 -8.85 8.98 -4.08
C LYS A 15 -9.60 8.16 -5.09
N ALA A 16 -9.00 8.00 -6.27
CA ALA A 16 -9.54 7.15 -7.32
C ALA A 16 -9.62 5.69 -6.87
N GLU A 17 -10.42 4.91 -7.57
CA GLU A 17 -10.63 3.50 -7.27
C GLU A 17 -9.33 2.70 -7.43
N LEU A 18 -9.15 1.72 -6.57
CA LEU A 18 -7.99 0.83 -6.58
C LEU A 18 -7.99 -0.05 -7.83
N LYS A 19 -6.89 -0.03 -8.58
CA LYS A 19 -6.72 -0.86 -9.77
C LYS A 19 -6.12 -2.22 -9.43
N CYS A 20 -5.09 -2.23 -8.61
CA CYS A 20 -4.43 -3.44 -8.12
C CYS A 20 -3.54 -3.06 -6.95
N ALA A 21 -3.06 -4.07 -6.22
CA ALA A 21 -2.25 -3.83 -5.04
C ALA A 21 -1.31 -5.00 -4.76
N LYS A 22 -0.19 -4.68 -4.13
CA LYS A 22 0.74 -5.68 -3.61
C LYS A 22 1.29 -5.17 -2.29
N ILE A 23 1.09 -5.95 -1.23
CA ILE A 23 1.50 -5.61 0.13
C ILE A 23 2.32 -6.76 0.70
N THR A 24 3.46 -6.43 1.31
CA THR A 24 4.33 -7.39 1.98
C THR A 24 4.49 -6.98 3.43
N PHE A 25 4.39 -7.94 4.34
CA PHE A 25 4.49 -7.69 5.79
C PHE A 25 5.61 -8.51 6.41
N GLY A 26 6.39 -7.86 7.28
CA GLY A 26 7.38 -8.54 8.08
C GLY A 26 8.80 -8.04 7.90
N TYR A 27 9.67 -8.41 8.83
CA TYR A 27 11.07 -8.05 8.78
C TYR A 27 11.85 -8.87 7.77
N SER A 28 12.88 -8.27 7.20
CA SER A 28 13.76 -8.93 6.25
C SER A 28 15.00 -9.48 6.94
N TYR A 29 14.83 -10.55 7.70
CA TYR A 29 15.95 -11.24 8.31
C TYR A 29 16.20 -12.57 7.60
N GLY A 30 17.45 -12.83 7.25
CA GLY A 30 17.88 -14.13 6.80
C GLY A 30 17.35 -14.66 5.48
N GLY A 31 16.72 -13.81 4.67
CA GLY A 31 16.22 -14.21 3.37
C GLY A 31 14.98 -15.10 3.41
N GLU A 32 14.26 -15.12 4.51
CA GLU A 32 13.00 -15.85 4.59
C GLU A 32 11.91 -15.14 3.78
N ASP A 33 11.03 -15.93 3.16
CA ASP A 33 9.89 -15.42 2.41
C ASP A 33 8.92 -14.70 3.35
N LYS A 34 8.53 -13.49 2.96
CA LYS A 34 7.57 -12.70 3.71
C LYS A 34 6.17 -12.93 3.15
N PRO A 35 5.14 -12.91 4.01
CA PRO A 35 3.76 -12.91 3.52
C PRO A 35 3.54 -11.77 2.54
N THR A 36 3.02 -12.09 1.38
CA THR A 36 2.72 -11.11 0.34
C THR A 36 1.26 -11.27 -0.06
N TYR A 37 0.54 -10.16 -0.05
CA TYR A 37 -0.88 -10.09 -0.37
C TYR A 37 -1.04 -9.34 -1.68
N ARG A 38 -1.77 -9.95 -2.63
CA ARG A 38 -1.92 -9.39 -3.98
C ARG A 38 -3.39 -9.23 -4.34
N LEU A 39 -3.71 -8.09 -4.93
CA LEU A 39 -5.00 -7.85 -5.57
C LEU A 39 -4.71 -7.57 -7.03
N LYS A 40 -5.14 -8.47 -7.92
CA LYS A 40 -4.83 -8.40 -9.34
C LYS A 40 -5.72 -7.43 -10.08
N VAL A 41 -5.22 -6.89 -11.20
CA VAL A 41 -6.03 -6.08 -12.12
C VAL A 41 -7.24 -6.90 -12.57
N GLY A 42 -8.41 -6.25 -12.60
CA GLY A 42 -9.65 -6.93 -12.98
C GLY A 42 -10.30 -7.73 -11.86
N TYR A 43 -9.94 -7.45 -10.62
CA TYR A 43 -10.47 -8.15 -9.46
C TYR A 43 -11.99 -8.06 -9.39
N SER A 44 -12.61 -9.14 -8.87
CA SER A 44 -14.02 -9.16 -8.54
C SER A 44 -14.27 -8.55 -7.17
N LYS A 45 -15.52 -8.30 -6.84
CA LYS A 45 -15.90 -7.84 -5.49
C LYS A 45 -15.43 -8.83 -4.42
N ASP A 46 -15.55 -10.13 -4.70
CA ASP A 46 -15.11 -11.19 -3.77
C ASP A 46 -13.59 -11.19 -3.61
N ASP A 47 -12.84 -10.95 -4.69
CA ASP A 47 -11.39 -10.84 -4.64
C ASP A 47 -10.95 -9.68 -3.76
N LEU A 48 -11.63 -8.54 -3.88
CA LEU A 48 -11.35 -7.37 -3.05
C LEU A 48 -11.60 -7.68 -1.58
N GLU A 49 -12.73 -8.31 -1.28
CA GLU A 49 -13.08 -8.66 0.09
C GLU A 49 -12.09 -9.64 0.71
N THR A 50 -11.68 -10.64 -0.06
CA THR A 50 -10.65 -11.59 0.36
C THR A 50 -9.32 -10.89 0.64
N PHE A 51 -8.91 -9.98 -0.25
CA PHE A 51 -7.69 -9.19 -0.06
C PHE A 51 -7.77 -8.35 1.21
N LEU A 52 -8.86 -7.62 1.41
CA LEU A 52 -9.04 -6.77 2.60
C LEU A 52 -9.06 -7.59 3.88
N ASN A 53 -9.66 -8.78 3.86
CA ASN A 53 -9.66 -9.66 5.01
C ASN A 53 -8.26 -10.19 5.32
N SER A 54 -7.46 -10.45 4.29
CA SER A 54 -6.09 -10.96 4.48
C SER A 54 -5.15 -9.92 5.09
N ILE A 55 -5.43 -8.65 4.93
CA ILE A 55 -4.63 -7.56 5.53
C ILE A 55 -5.28 -6.95 6.78
N ASN A 56 -6.29 -7.62 7.31
CA ASN A 56 -6.95 -7.19 8.54
C ASN A 56 -6.15 -7.66 9.76
N PHE A 57 -5.00 -7.04 9.97
CA PHE A 57 -4.12 -7.32 11.09
C PHE A 57 -3.50 -6.03 11.62
N GLU A 58 -3.06 -6.08 12.87
CA GLU A 58 -2.38 -4.95 13.50
C GLU A 58 -0.87 -5.10 13.36
N TYR A 59 -0.18 -3.98 13.27
CA TYR A 59 1.28 -3.95 13.22
C TYR A 59 1.79 -2.70 13.95
N ASP A 60 3.05 -2.72 14.37
CA ASP A 60 3.67 -1.58 15.05
C ASP A 60 4.17 -0.56 14.03
N SER A 61 3.53 0.61 14.01
CA SER A 61 3.96 1.75 13.22
C SER A 61 4.54 2.78 14.17
N GLY A 62 5.84 3.01 14.08
CA GLY A 62 6.51 4.00 14.92
C GLY A 62 7.60 3.45 15.83
N PHE A 63 7.90 2.15 15.71
CA PHE A 63 8.93 1.51 16.53
C PHE A 63 9.84 0.64 15.67
N GLY A 64 11.14 0.87 15.76
CA GLY A 64 12.12 0.00 15.10
C GLY A 64 12.14 0.18 13.60
N GLY A 65 12.17 -0.92 12.86
CA GLY A 65 12.19 -0.92 11.40
C GLY A 65 10.80 -0.92 10.77
N GLN A 66 10.76 -0.64 9.48
CA GLN A 66 9.52 -0.71 8.72
C GLN A 66 9.03 -2.15 8.63
N GLU A 67 7.74 -2.35 8.90
CA GLU A 67 7.12 -3.68 8.88
C GLU A 67 6.22 -3.89 7.66
N LEU A 68 5.58 -2.84 7.16
CA LEU A 68 4.63 -2.95 6.04
C LEU A 68 5.20 -2.28 4.80
N PHE A 69 5.23 -3.03 3.70
CA PHE A 69 5.74 -2.58 2.40
C PHE A 69 4.66 -2.76 1.36
N GLY A 70 4.73 -2.02 0.28
CA GLY A 70 3.81 -2.26 -0.81
C GLY A 70 3.52 -1.05 -1.67
N THR A 71 2.68 -1.30 -2.68
CA THR A 71 2.21 -0.28 -3.62
C THR A 71 0.75 -0.53 -3.92
N LEU A 72 -0.02 0.55 -3.97
CA LEU A 72 -1.42 0.55 -4.38
C LEU A 72 -1.52 1.35 -5.67
N TRP A 73 -1.91 0.71 -6.76
CA TRP A 73 -2.10 1.39 -8.06
C TRP A 73 -3.56 1.79 -8.20
N LEU A 74 -3.81 3.04 -8.59
CA LEU A 74 -5.16 3.58 -8.74
C LEU A 74 -5.56 3.68 -10.22
N LYS A 75 -6.86 3.70 -10.48
CA LYS A 75 -7.39 3.71 -11.85
C LYS A 75 -7.14 5.02 -12.59
N ASP A 76 -6.78 6.08 -11.88
CA ASP A 76 -6.44 7.38 -12.48
C ASP A 76 -4.97 7.50 -12.90
N GLY A 77 -4.19 6.42 -12.77
CA GLY A 77 -2.77 6.41 -13.11
C GLY A 77 -1.84 6.85 -11.99
N THR A 78 -2.38 7.24 -10.86
CA THR A 78 -1.58 7.56 -9.68
C THR A 78 -1.41 6.32 -8.81
N TRP A 79 -0.59 6.40 -7.78
CA TRP A 79 -0.34 5.26 -6.89
C TRP A 79 0.02 5.73 -5.50
N LEU A 80 -0.10 4.82 -4.52
CA LEU A 80 0.39 5.04 -3.18
C LEU A 80 1.53 4.07 -2.90
N SER A 81 2.56 4.59 -2.24
CA SER A 81 3.69 3.79 -1.78
C SER A 81 3.87 3.99 -0.28
N ARG A 82 4.68 3.14 0.34
CA ARG A 82 4.94 3.27 1.78
C ARG A 82 6.06 4.27 2.01
N GLY A 83 5.79 5.25 2.89
CA GLY A 83 6.82 6.12 3.42
C GLY A 83 7.23 5.65 4.81
N GLU A 84 8.46 5.95 5.21
CA GLU A 84 8.98 5.58 6.52
C GLU A 84 10.00 6.62 6.97
N TYR A 85 9.92 6.96 8.25
CA TYR A 85 10.90 7.84 8.89
C TYR A 85 11.00 7.48 10.37
N ASP A 86 12.18 7.04 10.78
CA ASP A 86 12.48 6.70 12.17
C ASP A 86 11.48 5.72 12.77
N GLY A 87 11.09 4.71 11.98
CA GLY A 87 10.14 3.68 12.40
C GLY A 87 8.68 4.02 12.15
N SER A 88 8.33 5.28 11.93
CA SER A 88 6.97 5.68 11.58
C SER A 88 6.70 5.35 10.11
N GLU A 89 5.52 4.82 9.81
CA GLU A 89 5.14 4.39 8.48
C GLU A 89 3.80 4.99 8.09
N TRP A 90 3.63 5.23 6.77
CA TRP A 90 2.39 5.76 6.23
C TRP A 90 2.26 5.44 4.75
N TRP A 91 1.07 5.69 4.18
CA TRP A 91 0.84 5.64 2.74
C TRP A 91 1.03 7.02 2.14
N GLU A 92 1.86 7.13 1.10
CA GLU A 92 2.08 8.38 0.36
C GLU A 92 1.44 8.30 -1.02
N HIS A 93 0.67 9.31 -1.39
CA HIS A 93 0.07 9.41 -2.72
C HIS A 93 1.06 10.04 -3.69
N ASN A 94 1.28 9.38 -4.82
CA ASN A 94 2.24 9.79 -5.84
C ASN A 94 1.52 9.94 -7.18
N SER A 95 2.01 10.89 -7.98
CA SER A 95 1.54 11.10 -9.35
C SER A 95 2.73 11.45 -10.22
N LEU A 96 2.60 11.22 -11.52
CA LEU A 96 3.62 11.62 -12.46
C LEU A 96 3.72 13.15 -12.47
N PRO A 97 4.93 13.73 -12.46
CA PRO A 97 5.07 15.18 -12.56
C PRO A 97 4.45 15.69 -13.85
N GLU A 98 3.81 16.84 -13.76
CA GLU A 98 3.31 17.52 -14.95
C GLU A 98 4.48 17.91 -15.87
N ILE A 99 4.31 17.66 -17.17
CA ILE A 99 5.35 18.01 -18.14
C ILE A 99 5.32 19.53 -18.36
N PRO A 100 6.42 20.25 -18.05
CA PRO A 100 6.47 21.69 -18.27
C PRO A 100 6.36 22.04 -19.75
N ASN A 101 5.72 23.16 -20.05
CA ASN A 101 5.54 23.60 -21.43
C ASN A 101 6.85 23.83 -22.19
N ASP A 102 7.94 24.13 -21.48
CA ASP A 102 9.23 24.41 -22.08
C ASP A 102 9.98 23.15 -22.57
N ILE A 103 9.44 21.96 -22.33
CA ILE A 103 10.04 20.70 -22.78
C ILE A 103 9.07 19.84 -23.60
N ILE A 104 7.94 20.41 -24.00
CA ILE A 104 6.99 19.72 -24.89
C ILE A 104 7.38 19.94 -26.34
#